data_1a2dc9987a15e62087612c9e597bf178
#
_entry.id   1a2dc9987a15e62087612c9e597bf178
#
_cell.length_a   1.000
_cell.length_b   1.000
_cell.length_c   1.000
_cell.angle_alpha   90.00
_cell.angle_beta   90.00
_cell.angle_gamma   90.00
#
_symmetry.space_group_name_H-M   'P 1'
#
loop_
_entity.id
_entity.type
_entity.pdbx_description
1 polymer ?
#
loop_
_entity_poly.entity_id
_entity_poly.type
_entity_poly.pdbx_seq_one_letter_code
_entity_poly.pdbx_strand_id
1 'polypeptide(L)'
;MRYTLISILCIVLCNAAYAQQDYKKKDTTRHKNEWLEKRDYPLRDSVRRELETIPPFSIYKDNYFVTGTNFDGGVNQNNSDAKFQISIMHRLIKGVLPHDMYLFITYTQKSFWDIYRKSAPFEDSNYNPSIGIGNNIVVDDRVLGVGFLQIEHESNGLDSIWNRSWNRVSFTAIYMVNRNFNVQFKAWIPFWKAKEN
;
A
#
# COMPACT_ATOMS: atom_id res chain seq x y z
N MET A 1 -23.67 14.50 -5.57
CA MET A 1 -22.39 15.02 -5.07
C MET A 1 -22.46 15.18 -3.55
N ARG A 2 -22.35 14.08 -2.80
CA ARG A 2 -22.24 14.05 -1.32
C ARG A 2 -21.83 12.65 -0.89
N TYR A 3 -20.56 12.26 -1.15
CA TYR A 3 -19.98 11.02 -0.67
C TYR A 3 -18.69 11.33 0.11
N THR A 4 -18.82 12.01 1.19
CA THR A 4 -17.68 12.31 2.05
C THR A 4 -18.15 12.28 3.48
N LEU A 5 -17.96 11.16 4.18
CA LEU A 5 -17.71 11.22 5.64
C LEU A 5 -17.64 9.87 6.37
N ILE A 6 -17.96 8.73 5.76
CA ILE A 6 -17.92 7.43 6.47
C ILE A 6 -16.66 6.61 6.16
N SER A 7 -15.90 6.98 5.12
CA SER A 7 -14.72 6.20 4.67
C SER A 7 -13.48 6.34 5.57
N ILE A 8 -13.44 7.29 6.49
CA ILE A 8 -12.22 7.59 7.26
C ILE A 8 -12.07 6.68 8.48
N LEU A 9 -13.15 6.18 9.05
CA LEU A 9 -13.09 5.41 10.31
C LEU A 9 -12.67 3.94 10.12
N CYS A 10 -12.89 3.33 8.96
CA CYS A 10 -12.49 1.95 8.70
C CYS A 10 -11.01 1.79 8.33
N ILE A 11 -10.35 2.86 7.87
CA ILE A 11 -8.95 2.82 7.43
C ILE A 11 -7.97 2.67 8.60
N VAL A 12 -8.34 3.14 9.78
CA VAL A 12 -7.46 3.10 10.98
C VAL A 12 -7.40 1.71 11.61
N LEU A 13 -8.43 0.87 11.44
CA LEU A 13 -8.51 -0.43 12.12
C LEU A 13 -7.84 -1.59 11.35
N CYS A 14 -7.67 -1.50 10.04
CA CYS A 14 -7.05 -2.57 9.26
C CYS A 14 -5.51 -2.59 9.34
N ASN A 15 -4.85 -1.49 9.63
CA ASN A 15 -3.38 -1.44 9.74
C ASN A 15 -2.83 -2.16 10.99
N ALA A 16 -3.64 -2.38 12.03
CA ALA A 16 -3.20 -3.06 13.25
C ALA A 16 -3.08 -4.60 13.10
N ALA A 17 -3.81 -5.20 12.17
CA ALA A 17 -3.83 -6.66 12.01
C ALA A 17 -2.62 -7.22 11.25
N TYR A 18 -1.99 -6.41 10.41
CA TYR A 18 -0.88 -6.86 9.54
C TYR A 18 0.45 -7.04 10.25
N ALA A 19 0.71 -6.25 11.31
CA ALA A 19 1.92 -6.37 12.11
C ALA A 19 1.96 -7.65 12.98
N GLN A 20 0.83 -8.33 13.14
CA GLN A 20 0.71 -9.48 14.05
C GLN A 20 1.01 -10.85 13.44
N GLN A 21 0.98 -11.00 12.12
CA GLN A 21 1.02 -12.33 11.50
C GLN A 21 2.43 -12.89 11.25
N ASP A 22 3.44 -12.05 11.10
CA ASP A 22 4.81 -12.48 10.81
C ASP A 22 5.69 -12.75 12.06
N TYR A 23 5.21 -12.40 13.23
CA TYR A 23 6.02 -12.45 14.46
C TYR A 23 5.81 -13.68 15.35
N LYS A 24 4.87 -14.57 15.03
CA LYS A 24 4.50 -15.71 15.93
C LYS A 24 5.34 -16.96 15.80
N LYS A 25 6.48 -16.96 15.10
CA LYS A 25 7.30 -18.16 14.89
C LYS A 25 8.80 -18.00 15.17
N LYS A 26 9.19 -17.23 16.18
CA LYS A 26 10.54 -17.30 16.78
C LYS A 26 10.46 -17.22 18.30
N ASP A 27 11.01 -18.25 18.91
CA ASP A 27 11.21 -18.49 20.33
C ASP A 27 11.46 -17.21 21.14
N THR A 28 10.53 -16.85 22.02
CA THR A 28 10.45 -15.57 22.71
C THR A 28 11.40 -15.42 23.89
N THR A 29 12.17 -16.43 24.25
CA THR A 29 12.99 -16.43 25.47
C THR A 29 14.46 -16.05 25.23
N ARG A 30 14.98 -16.15 24.01
CA ARG A 30 16.40 -15.86 23.72
C ARG A 30 16.66 -14.46 23.16
N HIS A 31 15.64 -13.74 22.71
CA HIS A 31 15.83 -12.49 21.94
C HIS A 31 15.71 -11.18 22.74
N LYS A 32 15.39 -11.24 24.03
CA LYS A 32 15.19 -9.98 24.78
C LYS A 32 16.48 -9.20 25.07
N ASN A 33 17.60 -9.87 25.07
CA ASN A 33 18.91 -9.25 25.37
C ASN A 33 19.74 -8.97 24.11
N GLU A 34 19.45 -9.61 22.99
CA GLU A 34 20.22 -9.47 21.74
C GLU A 34 19.97 -8.14 21.01
N TRP A 35 18.86 -7.45 21.33
CA TRP A 35 18.57 -6.12 20.81
C TRP A 35 19.35 -5.00 21.48
N LEU A 36 19.98 -5.28 22.64
CA LEU A 36 20.75 -4.33 23.43
C LEU A 36 22.26 -4.52 23.25
N GLU A 37 22.70 -5.64 22.71
CA GLU A 37 24.09 -5.83 22.34
C GLU A 37 24.39 -5.02 21.09
N LYS A 38 25.34 -4.10 21.24
CA LYS A 38 25.92 -3.32 20.15
C LYS A 38 26.44 -4.30 19.10
N ARG A 39 25.69 -4.49 18.01
CA ARG A 39 26.15 -5.36 16.93
C ARG A 39 27.32 -4.68 16.24
N ASP A 40 28.48 -5.30 16.29
CA ASP A 40 29.69 -4.88 15.57
C ASP A 40 29.61 -5.06 14.05
N TYR A 41 28.38 -5.05 13.50
CA TYR A 41 28.17 -5.15 12.06
C TYR A 41 27.99 -3.76 11.45
N PRO A 42 28.64 -3.47 10.31
CA PRO A 42 28.36 -2.25 9.59
C PRO A 42 26.87 -2.13 9.33
N LEU A 43 26.31 -0.95 9.58
CA LEU A 43 24.88 -0.64 9.35
C LEU A 43 24.38 -1.16 8.01
N ARG A 44 25.21 -1.02 6.97
CA ARG A 44 24.92 -1.49 5.61
C ARG A 44 24.65 -3.01 5.55
N ASP A 45 25.38 -3.82 6.28
CA ASP A 45 25.23 -5.28 6.27
C ASP A 45 23.99 -5.71 7.05
N SER A 46 23.61 -5.02 8.11
CA SER A 46 22.38 -5.29 8.85
C SER A 46 21.14 -4.98 8.01
N VAL A 47 21.11 -3.83 7.35
CA VAL A 47 20.04 -3.42 6.44
C VAL A 47 19.95 -4.37 5.24
N ARG A 48 21.08 -4.75 4.67
CA ARG A 48 21.10 -5.71 3.55
C ARG A 48 20.50 -7.05 3.94
N ARG A 49 20.88 -7.61 5.10
CA ARG A 49 20.30 -8.88 5.58
C ARG A 49 18.81 -8.77 5.81
N GLU A 50 18.35 -7.67 6.37
CA GLU A 50 16.92 -7.44 6.58
C GLU A 50 16.17 -7.39 5.25
N LEU A 51 16.71 -6.71 4.24
CA LEU A 51 16.16 -6.69 2.88
C LEU A 51 16.13 -8.08 2.22
N GLU A 52 17.14 -8.92 2.49
CA GLU A 52 17.22 -10.29 1.97
C GLU A 52 16.13 -11.19 2.56
N THR A 53 15.75 -10.98 3.82
CA THR A 53 14.72 -11.78 4.50
C THR A 53 13.30 -11.45 4.05
N ILE A 54 13.08 -10.26 3.46
CA ILE A 54 11.76 -9.86 3.02
C ILE A 54 11.40 -10.60 1.73
N PRO A 55 10.23 -11.28 1.66
CA PRO A 55 9.78 -11.95 0.45
C PRO A 55 9.74 -11.02 -0.76
N PRO A 56 10.07 -11.49 -1.96
CA PRO A 56 9.98 -10.66 -3.17
C PRO A 56 8.55 -10.17 -3.44
N PHE A 57 7.54 -11.00 -3.14
CA PHE A 57 6.14 -10.63 -3.17
C PHE A 57 5.65 -10.20 -1.80
N SER A 58 4.91 -9.09 -1.76
CA SER A 58 4.30 -8.56 -0.54
C SER A 58 3.04 -7.76 -0.88
N ILE A 59 2.26 -7.46 0.13
CA ILE A 59 1.16 -6.53 0.03
C ILE A 59 1.74 -5.11 0.05
N TYR A 60 1.21 -4.23 -0.83
CA TYR A 60 1.66 -2.85 -0.93
C TYR A 60 0.75 -1.88 -0.19
N LYS A 61 -0.55 -1.96 -0.44
CA LYS A 61 -1.60 -1.22 0.28
C LYS A 61 -2.57 -2.22 0.89
N ASP A 62 -3.45 -1.75 1.75
CA ASP A 62 -4.47 -2.61 2.37
C ASP A 62 -5.32 -3.33 1.32
N ASN A 63 -5.45 -4.63 1.47
CA ASN A 63 -6.41 -5.44 0.74
C ASN A 63 -7.68 -5.53 1.57
N TYR A 64 -8.79 -5.12 1.00
CA TYR A 64 -10.07 -5.12 1.69
C TYR A 64 -11.22 -5.44 0.77
N PHE A 65 -12.27 -5.94 1.36
CA PHE A 65 -13.60 -6.05 0.79
C PHE A 65 -14.59 -5.48 1.82
N VAL A 66 -15.37 -4.49 1.40
CA VAL A 66 -16.36 -3.84 2.25
C VAL A 66 -17.67 -3.71 1.51
N THR A 67 -18.78 -3.84 2.21
CA THR A 67 -20.10 -3.56 1.67
C THR A 67 -20.75 -2.43 2.46
N GLY A 68 -21.61 -1.68 1.80
CA GLY A 68 -22.30 -0.56 2.41
C GLY A 68 -23.66 -0.35 1.79
N THR A 69 -24.51 0.40 2.48
CA THR A 69 -25.80 0.80 1.98
C THR A 69 -26.07 2.27 2.32
N ASN A 70 -26.85 2.93 1.47
CA ASN A 70 -27.43 4.22 1.80
C ASN A 70 -28.76 3.97 2.53
N PHE A 71 -28.91 4.54 3.73
CA PHE A 71 -30.12 4.38 4.53
C PHE A 71 -31.29 5.27 4.07
N ASP A 72 -31.04 6.22 3.16
CA ASP A 72 -32.11 7.04 2.57
C ASP A 72 -33.02 6.16 1.70
N GLY A 73 -34.26 5.95 2.11
CA GLY A 73 -35.22 5.11 1.40
C GLY A 73 -35.21 3.62 1.74
N GLY A 74 -34.53 3.23 2.84
CA GLY A 74 -34.41 1.84 3.30
C GLY A 74 -33.34 1.05 2.55
N VAL A 75 -32.95 -0.09 3.11
CA VAL A 75 -31.91 -0.96 2.52
C VAL A 75 -32.49 -1.79 1.39
N ASN A 76 -31.94 -1.66 0.20
CA ASN A 76 -32.36 -2.42 -0.98
C ASN A 76 -31.20 -2.62 -1.97
N GLN A 77 -31.39 -3.49 -2.98
CA GLN A 77 -30.37 -3.84 -3.97
C GLN A 77 -29.89 -2.68 -4.85
N ASN A 78 -30.60 -1.56 -4.89
CA ASN A 78 -30.25 -0.41 -5.72
C ASN A 78 -29.45 0.66 -4.97
N ASN A 79 -29.37 0.55 -3.63
CA ASN A 79 -28.63 1.49 -2.79
C ASN A 79 -27.59 0.80 -1.91
N SER A 80 -27.30 -0.46 -2.20
CA SER A 80 -26.31 -1.28 -1.49
C SER A 80 -25.25 -1.75 -2.46
N ASP A 81 -23.99 -1.46 -2.16
CA ASP A 81 -22.87 -1.70 -3.04
C ASP A 81 -21.71 -2.37 -2.28
N ALA A 82 -20.77 -2.90 -3.01
CA ALA A 82 -19.51 -3.37 -2.47
C ALA A 82 -18.34 -2.59 -3.07
N LYS A 83 -17.26 -2.52 -2.32
CA LYS A 83 -15.98 -1.98 -2.76
C LYS A 83 -14.87 -2.89 -2.30
N PHE A 84 -13.94 -3.20 -3.20
CA PHE A 84 -12.74 -3.93 -2.81
C PHE A 84 -11.47 -3.28 -3.35
N GLN A 85 -10.37 -3.58 -2.71
CA GLN A 85 -9.04 -3.23 -3.17
C GLN A 85 -8.13 -4.44 -3.05
N ILE A 86 -7.39 -4.69 -4.13
CA ILE A 86 -6.28 -5.65 -4.17
C ILE A 86 -5.03 -4.88 -4.52
N SER A 87 -3.98 -5.05 -3.71
CA SER A 87 -2.72 -4.34 -3.91
C SER A 87 -1.54 -5.24 -3.58
N ILE A 88 -0.62 -5.35 -4.53
CA ILE A 88 0.57 -6.20 -4.45
C ILE A 88 1.82 -5.40 -4.82
N MET A 89 2.95 -5.83 -4.29
CA MET A 89 4.29 -5.35 -4.63
C MET A 89 5.17 -6.54 -4.99
N HIS A 90 6.00 -6.37 -6.00
CA HIS A 90 7.07 -7.29 -6.32
C HIS A 90 8.41 -6.55 -6.37
N ARG A 91 9.35 -6.97 -5.54
CA ARG A 91 10.73 -6.47 -5.56
C ARG A 91 11.51 -7.20 -6.62
N LEU A 92 11.94 -6.46 -7.65
CA LEU A 92 12.64 -7.01 -8.82
C LEU A 92 14.12 -7.19 -8.55
N ILE A 93 14.78 -6.20 -7.96
CA ILE A 93 16.22 -6.12 -7.77
C ILE A 93 16.50 -5.67 -6.35
N LYS A 94 17.37 -6.41 -5.65
CA LYS A 94 17.81 -6.12 -4.29
C LYS A 94 19.34 -6.05 -4.26
N GLY A 95 19.90 -5.15 -3.45
CA GLY A 95 21.35 -5.11 -3.15
C GLY A 95 22.27 -4.72 -4.30
N VAL A 96 21.76 -4.32 -5.45
CA VAL A 96 22.54 -3.88 -6.63
C VAL A 96 22.56 -2.36 -6.75
N LEU A 97 21.50 -1.70 -6.30
CA LEU A 97 21.38 -0.25 -6.33
C LEU A 97 22.21 0.39 -5.20
N PRO A 98 22.72 1.63 -5.41
CA PRO A 98 23.43 2.37 -4.37
C PRO A 98 22.57 2.52 -3.09
N HIS A 99 23.23 2.62 -1.94
CA HIS A 99 22.59 2.81 -0.64
C HIS A 99 21.57 1.73 -0.25
N ASP A 100 21.77 0.49 -0.71
CA ASP A 100 20.88 -0.66 -0.45
C ASP A 100 19.42 -0.44 -0.88
N MET A 101 19.22 0.46 -1.86
CA MET A 101 17.91 0.65 -2.50
C MET A 101 17.50 -0.60 -3.27
N TYR A 102 16.20 -0.79 -3.41
CA TYR A 102 15.63 -1.86 -4.24
C TYR A 102 14.67 -1.31 -5.29
N LEU A 103 14.67 -1.94 -6.44
CA LEU A 103 13.69 -1.68 -7.50
C LEU A 103 12.45 -2.53 -7.26
N PHE A 104 11.28 -1.96 -7.43
CA PHE A 104 10.03 -2.68 -7.27
C PHE A 104 8.96 -2.21 -8.27
N ILE A 105 7.99 -3.07 -8.48
CA ILE A 105 6.75 -2.75 -9.17
C ILE A 105 5.58 -2.97 -8.21
N THR A 106 4.52 -2.20 -8.37
CA THR A 106 3.26 -2.42 -7.67
C THR A 106 2.10 -2.45 -8.64
N TYR A 107 1.05 -3.11 -8.21
CA TYR A 107 -0.24 -3.05 -8.85
C TYR A 107 -1.32 -2.90 -7.78
N THR A 108 -2.19 -1.91 -7.96
CA THR A 108 -3.36 -1.73 -7.12
C THR A 108 -4.59 -1.65 -8.00
N GLN A 109 -5.58 -2.47 -7.71
CA GLN A 109 -6.91 -2.37 -8.30
C GLN A 109 -7.91 -2.03 -7.21
N LYS A 110 -8.76 -1.04 -7.48
CA LYS A 110 -9.89 -0.66 -6.64
C LYS A 110 -11.15 -0.70 -7.50
N SER A 111 -12.14 -1.49 -7.09
CA SER A 111 -13.37 -1.64 -7.83
C SER A 111 -14.57 -1.36 -6.95
N PHE A 112 -15.58 -0.73 -7.55
CA PHE A 112 -16.91 -0.53 -7.02
C PHE A 112 -17.83 -1.52 -7.71
N TRP A 113 -18.64 -2.24 -6.96
CA TRP A 113 -19.35 -3.41 -7.44
C TRP A 113 -20.79 -3.41 -6.93
N ASP A 114 -21.73 -3.36 -7.85
CA ASP A 114 -23.18 -3.48 -7.59
C ASP A 114 -23.56 -4.94 -7.31
N ILE A 115 -22.89 -5.56 -6.32
CA ILE A 115 -22.94 -6.99 -6.05
C ILE A 115 -24.38 -7.51 -5.80
N TYR A 116 -25.27 -6.66 -5.33
CA TYR A 116 -26.65 -7.00 -4.97
C TYR A 116 -27.63 -6.84 -6.12
N ARG A 117 -27.23 -6.19 -7.21
CA ARG A 117 -28.04 -6.03 -8.41
C ARG A 117 -28.07 -7.28 -9.26
N LYS A 118 -29.14 -7.46 -10.04
CA LYS A 118 -29.22 -8.51 -11.06
C LYS A 118 -28.03 -8.36 -12.00
N SER A 119 -27.32 -9.48 -12.27
CA SER A 119 -26.08 -9.54 -13.05
C SER A 119 -24.83 -8.93 -12.36
N ALA A 120 -24.95 -8.41 -11.13
CA ALA A 120 -23.83 -7.91 -10.31
C ALA A 120 -22.72 -7.18 -11.12
N PRO A 121 -23.04 -6.08 -11.81
CA PRO A 121 -22.07 -5.39 -12.66
C PRO A 121 -21.03 -4.64 -11.82
N PHE A 122 -19.82 -4.49 -12.36
CA PHE A 122 -18.88 -3.49 -11.85
C PHE A 122 -19.33 -2.09 -12.30
N GLU A 123 -19.50 -1.19 -11.34
CA GLU A 123 -19.83 0.20 -11.60
C GLU A 123 -18.60 0.97 -12.11
N ASP A 124 -17.47 0.75 -11.42
CA ASP A 124 -16.22 1.42 -11.74
C ASP A 124 -15.01 0.60 -11.27
N SER A 125 -13.91 0.74 -11.97
CA SER A 125 -12.63 0.15 -11.57
C SER A 125 -11.50 1.13 -11.84
N ASN A 126 -10.54 1.20 -10.91
CA ASN A 126 -9.34 2.00 -11.06
C ASN A 126 -8.12 1.08 -10.95
N TYR A 127 -7.26 1.16 -11.94
CA TYR A 127 -6.03 0.39 -12.08
C TYR A 127 -4.84 1.31 -11.86
N ASN A 128 -3.96 0.96 -10.92
CA ASN A 128 -2.80 1.78 -10.58
C ASN A 128 -1.52 0.92 -10.56
N PRO A 129 -0.94 0.61 -11.74
CA PRO A 129 0.41 0.07 -11.82
C PRO A 129 1.44 1.14 -11.47
N SER A 130 2.55 0.74 -10.87
CA SER A 130 3.70 1.62 -10.65
C SER A 130 5.02 0.88 -10.73
N ILE A 131 6.09 1.66 -10.94
CA ILE A 131 7.47 1.25 -10.80
C ILE A 131 8.19 2.27 -9.92
N GLY A 132 9.10 1.82 -9.08
CA GLY A 132 9.82 2.73 -8.19
C GLY A 132 11.02 2.11 -7.52
N ILE A 133 11.70 2.95 -6.78
CA ILE A 133 12.81 2.58 -5.90
C ILE A 133 12.40 2.81 -4.45
N GLY A 134 12.79 1.88 -3.58
CA GLY A 134 12.54 1.95 -2.15
C GLY A 134 13.83 1.84 -1.37
N ASN A 135 13.82 2.47 -0.20
CA ASN A 135 14.90 2.34 0.77
C ASN A 135 14.37 2.35 2.20
N ASN A 136 15.08 1.67 3.10
CA ASN A 136 14.80 1.75 4.53
C ASN A 136 15.28 3.10 5.09
N ILE A 137 14.47 3.70 5.96
CA ILE A 137 14.84 4.87 6.76
C ILE A 137 15.52 4.36 8.03
N VAL A 138 16.82 4.56 8.11
CA VAL A 138 17.63 4.06 9.20
C VAL A 138 18.22 5.23 9.99
N VAL A 139 18.05 5.21 11.31
CA VAL A 139 18.61 6.19 12.24
C VAL A 139 19.17 5.44 13.45
N ASP A 140 20.40 5.72 13.85
CA ASP A 140 21.09 5.08 14.98
C ASP A 140 20.99 3.54 14.95
N ASP A 141 21.35 2.94 13.80
CA ASP A 141 21.31 1.49 13.55
C ASP A 141 19.92 0.84 13.70
N ARG A 142 18.85 1.64 13.61
CA ARG A 142 17.48 1.14 13.70
C ARG A 142 16.72 1.48 12.43
N VAL A 143 16.01 0.50 11.89
CA VAL A 143 15.05 0.73 10.82
C VAL A 143 13.82 1.39 11.43
N LEU A 144 13.62 2.67 11.12
CA LEU A 144 12.48 3.44 11.60
C LEU A 144 11.35 3.52 10.59
N GLY A 145 11.58 3.04 9.37
CA GLY A 145 10.56 3.10 8.34
C GLY A 145 11.09 2.79 6.96
N VAL A 146 10.32 3.15 5.95
CA VAL A 146 10.67 2.95 4.54
C VAL A 146 10.22 4.14 3.71
N GLY A 147 11.04 4.50 2.73
CA GLY A 147 10.76 5.54 1.74
C GLY A 147 10.60 4.93 0.35
N PHE A 148 9.66 5.45 -0.44
CA PHE A 148 9.41 5.05 -1.82
C PHE A 148 9.38 6.27 -2.73
N LEU A 149 10.09 6.20 -3.84
CA LEU A 149 9.95 7.13 -4.96
C LEU A 149 9.43 6.34 -6.17
N GLN A 150 8.29 6.74 -6.73
CA GLN A 150 7.56 5.96 -7.71
C GLN A 150 7.05 6.81 -8.86
N ILE A 151 6.98 6.18 -10.03
CA ILE A 151 6.16 6.62 -11.16
C ILE A 151 4.90 5.76 -11.15
N GLU A 152 3.75 6.39 -11.02
CA GLU A 152 2.46 5.73 -10.96
C GLU A 152 1.61 6.14 -12.15
N HIS A 153 0.96 5.16 -12.76
CA HIS A 153 -0.13 5.37 -13.70
C HIS A 153 -1.44 5.02 -13.02
N GLU A 154 -2.48 5.79 -13.23
CA GLU A 154 -3.82 5.45 -12.74
C GLU A 154 -4.84 5.69 -13.84
N SER A 155 -5.67 4.69 -14.13
CA SER A 155 -6.72 4.77 -15.14
C SER A 155 -7.91 3.89 -14.77
N ASN A 156 -9.07 4.20 -15.34
CA ASN A 156 -10.27 3.36 -15.20
C ASN A 156 -10.43 2.33 -16.34
N GLY A 157 -9.49 2.28 -17.29
CA GLY A 157 -9.52 1.32 -18.40
C GLY A 157 -10.59 1.58 -19.47
N LEU A 158 -11.27 2.71 -19.42
CA LEU A 158 -12.24 3.13 -20.41
C LEU A 158 -11.58 4.05 -21.43
N ASP A 159 -12.24 4.24 -22.58
CA ASP A 159 -11.82 5.17 -23.62
C ASP A 159 -12.79 6.35 -23.78
N SER A 160 -12.50 7.23 -24.74
CA SER A 160 -13.32 8.40 -25.11
C SER A 160 -13.63 9.31 -23.91
N ILE A 161 -14.84 9.82 -23.85
CA ILE A 161 -15.31 10.75 -22.81
C ILE A 161 -15.36 10.14 -21.40
N TRP A 162 -15.31 8.82 -21.30
CA TRP A 162 -15.33 8.10 -20.02
C TRP A 162 -13.94 7.81 -19.48
N ASN A 163 -12.90 8.11 -20.25
CA ASN A 163 -11.51 7.87 -19.87
C ASN A 163 -11.09 8.77 -18.70
N ARG A 164 -10.60 8.16 -17.65
CA ARG A 164 -9.89 8.83 -16.56
C ARG A 164 -8.50 8.23 -16.45
N SER A 165 -7.52 8.95 -16.95
CA SER A 165 -6.14 8.50 -16.96
C SER A 165 -5.20 9.63 -16.59
N TRP A 166 -4.25 9.34 -15.71
CA TRP A 166 -3.24 10.29 -15.31
C TRP A 166 -1.98 9.60 -14.79
N ASN A 167 -0.87 10.31 -14.85
CA ASN A 167 0.42 9.86 -14.38
C ASN A 167 0.94 10.80 -13.30
N ARG A 168 1.69 10.26 -12.35
CA ARG A 168 2.30 11.04 -11.28
C ARG A 168 3.64 10.47 -10.85
N VAL A 169 4.54 11.35 -10.44
CA VAL A 169 5.66 10.98 -9.57
C VAL A 169 5.19 11.13 -8.15
N SER A 170 5.38 10.11 -7.33
CA SER A 170 5.02 10.15 -5.92
C SER A 170 6.19 9.78 -5.02
N PHE A 171 6.24 10.44 -3.88
CA PHE A 171 7.09 10.08 -2.75
C PHE A 171 6.21 9.63 -1.59
N THR A 172 6.52 8.48 -1.03
CA THR A 172 5.83 7.95 0.16
C THR A 172 6.89 7.65 1.22
N ALA A 173 6.64 8.10 2.44
CA ALA A 173 7.42 7.72 3.61
C ALA A 173 6.50 7.09 4.65
N ILE A 174 6.87 5.93 5.17
CA ILE A 174 6.17 5.25 6.25
C ILE A 174 7.13 5.23 7.44
N TYR A 175 6.72 5.81 8.55
CA TYR A 175 7.49 5.87 9.79
C TYR A 175 6.83 5.03 10.87
N MET A 176 7.59 4.10 11.46
CA MET A 176 7.16 3.24 12.54
C MET A 176 7.40 3.93 13.88
N VAL A 177 6.33 4.47 14.47
CA VAL A 177 6.39 5.11 15.80
C VAL A 177 6.60 4.05 16.89
N ASN A 178 5.91 2.93 16.77
CA ASN A 178 6.07 1.74 17.62
C ASN A 178 5.54 0.50 16.89
N ARG A 179 5.49 -0.65 17.55
CA ARG A 179 5.05 -1.93 16.95
C ARG A 179 3.60 -1.92 16.46
N ASN A 180 2.76 -1.05 17.00
CA ASN A 180 1.30 -1.02 16.74
C ASN A 180 0.87 0.24 15.99
N PHE A 181 1.78 1.20 15.80
CA PHE A 181 1.44 2.48 15.20
C PHE A 181 2.50 2.93 14.19
N ASN A 182 2.06 3.19 12.98
CA ASN A 182 2.86 3.81 11.95
C ASN A 182 2.17 5.06 11.40
N VAL A 183 2.97 5.96 10.85
CA VAL A 183 2.50 7.17 10.18
C VAL A 183 2.98 7.12 8.74
N GLN A 184 2.06 7.31 7.81
CA GLN A 184 2.36 7.40 6.40
C GLN A 184 2.16 8.81 5.88
N PHE A 185 3.18 9.33 5.21
CA PHE A 185 3.13 10.56 4.43
C PHE A 185 3.26 10.22 2.95
N LYS A 186 2.41 10.82 2.11
CA LYS A 186 2.51 10.70 0.65
C LYS A 186 2.32 12.06 0.00
N ALA A 187 3.27 12.44 -0.85
CA ALA A 187 3.19 13.61 -1.74
C ALA A 187 3.30 13.14 -3.20
N TRP A 188 2.68 13.86 -4.12
CA TRP A 188 2.79 13.55 -5.55
C TRP A 188 2.67 14.79 -6.41
N ILE A 189 3.25 14.72 -7.60
CA ILE A 189 3.17 15.73 -8.64
C ILE A 189 2.64 15.04 -9.90
N PRO A 190 1.48 15.46 -10.43
CA PRO A 190 0.97 14.92 -11.68
C PRO A 190 1.82 15.41 -12.84
N PHE A 191 2.06 14.54 -13.79
CA PHE A 191 2.66 14.87 -15.08
C PHE A 191 1.88 14.13 -16.15
N TRP A 192 1.80 14.71 -17.34
CA TRP A 192 1.08 14.15 -18.48
C TRP A 192 -0.32 13.62 -18.14
N LYS A 193 -1.31 14.45 -18.35
CA LYS A 193 -2.71 14.04 -18.49
C LYS A 193 -2.94 13.73 -19.96
N ALA A 194 -3.68 12.65 -20.26
CA ALA A 194 -4.22 12.47 -21.60
C ALA A 194 -5.01 13.73 -21.96
N LYS A 195 -4.75 14.31 -23.13
CA LYS A 195 -5.59 15.41 -23.62
C LYS A 195 -7.00 14.86 -23.80
N GLU A 196 -7.94 15.50 -23.17
CA GLU A 196 -9.36 15.37 -23.54
C GLU A 196 -9.47 15.88 -24.97
N ASN A 197 -9.77 15.00 -25.93
CA ASN A 197 -10.10 15.37 -27.30
C ASN A 197 -11.58 15.74 -27.35
#